data_2cadb178b4d41a39baeec9af8611c2bd
#
_entry.id   2cadb178b4d41a39baeec9af8611c2bd
#
_cell.length_a   1.000
_cell.length_b   1.000
_cell.length_c   1.000
_cell.angle_alpha   90.00
_cell.angle_beta   90.00
_cell.angle_gamma   90.00
#
_symmetry.space_group_name_H-M   'P 1'
#
loop_
_entity.id
_entity.type
_entity.pdbx_description
1 polymer ?
#
loop_
_entity_poly.entity_id
_entity_poly.type
_entity_poly.pdbx_seq_one_letter_code
_entity_poly.pdbx_strand_id
1 'polypeptide(L)'
;VSSHLIFPSNRDDGKMNINGARGTNSKINDRFDLTLECIRRYYFRKESPLQEVLLRYSDFFELFENFKGYIDFFLLQDLVSNNYETINFYLPFDNFKRSSVPINLDEYLIYKNKVLNFVKARSTRINQYQLKWLN
;
A
#
# COMPACT_ATOMS: atom_id res chain seq x y z
N VAL A 1 8.45 -3.68 -11.48
CA VAL A 1 9.05 -3.40 -10.16
C VAL A 1 8.38 -2.21 -9.51
N SER A 2 8.16 -1.12 -10.24
CA SER A 2 7.57 0.11 -9.67
C SER A 2 6.10 -0.04 -9.26
N SER A 3 5.42 -1.09 -9.69
CA SER A 3 4.02 -1.39 -9.32
C SER A 3 3.90 -2.47 -8.23
N HIS A 4 5.02 -2.96 -7.69
CA HIS A 4 5.02 -4.09 -6.75
C HIS A 4 5.58 -3.70 -5.40
N LEU A 5 5.05 -4.34 -4.35
CA LEU A 5 5.62 -4.36 -3.00
C LEU A 5 6.03 -5.78 -2.65
N ILE A 6 7.06 -5.87 -1.82
CA ILE A 6 7.52 -7.16 -1.27
C ILE A 6 6.94 -7.31 0.13
N PHE A 7 6.24 -8.42 0.36
CA PHE A 7 5.74 -8.81 1.67
C PHE A 7 6.30 -10.18 2.04
N PRO A 8 6.39 -10.48 3.35
CA PRO A 8 6.75 -11.83 3.78
C PRO A 8 5.78 -12.85 3.20
N SER A 9 6.29 -13.95 2.68
CA SER A 9 5.47 -15.00 2.07
C SER A 9 5.24 -16.20 2.98
N ASN A 10 5.96 -16.28 4.11
CA ASN A 10 5.78 -17.36 5.08
C ASN A 10 4.36 -17.31 5.66
N ARG A 11 3.79 -18.51 5.88
CA ARG A 11 2.47 -18.65 6.51
C ARG A 11 2.64 -19.19 7.91
N ASP A 12 1.83 -18.67 8.83
CA ASP A 12 1.78 -19.12 10.20
C ASP A 12 0.49 -19.95 10.40
N ASP A 13 0.63 -21.19 10.85
CA ASP A 13 -0.48 -22.11 11.13
C ASP A 13 -1.47 -22.25 9.96
N GLY A 14 -0.97 -22.25 8.73
CA GLY A 14 -1.81 -22.39 7.52
C GLY A 14 -2.69 -21.18 7.19
N LYS A 15 -2.54 -20.08 7.91
CA LYS A 15 -3.31 -18.84 7.65
C LYS A 15 -2.73 -18.10 6.45
N MET A 16 -3.59 -17.30 5.79
CA MET A 16 -3.17 -16.52 4.63
C MET A 16 -2.07 -15.51 4.99
N ASN A 17 -1.12 -15.34 4.07
CA ASN A 17 -0.15 -14.26 4.15
C ASN A 17 -0.79 -12.93 3.71
N ILE A 18 -0.01 -11.84 3.74
CA ILE A 18 -0.51 -10.50 3.41
C ILE A 18 -1.03 -10.44 1.97
N ASN A 19 -0.29 -11.00 1.01
CA ASN A 19 -0.72 -10.99 -0.39
C ASN A 19 -2.03 -11.75 -0.59
N GLY A 20 -2.20 -12.90 0.05
CA GLY A 20 -3.44 -13.67 -0.01
C GLY A 20 -4.61 -12.90 0.59
N ALA A 21 -4.40 -12.26 1.73
CA ALA A 21 -5.45 -11.49 2.39
C ALA A 21 -5.87 -10.27 1.56
N ARG A 22 -4.92 -9.58 0.93
CA ARG A 22 -5.21 -8.44 0.06
C ARG A 22 -6.11 -8.84 -1.11
N GLY A 23 -5.82 -9.96 -1.74
CA GLY A 23 -6.55 -10.41 -2.92
C GLY A 23 -7.94 -10.94 -2.60
N THR A 24 -8.11 -11.60 -1.47
CA THR A 24 -9.39 -12.23 -1.11
C THR A 24 -10.33 -11.31 -0.33
N ASN A 25 -9.82 -10.24 0.28
CA ASN A 25 -10.65 -9.30 1.04
C ASN A 25 -11.39 -8.36 0.07
N SER A 26 -12.72 -8.42 0.07
CA SER A 26 -13.56 -7.63 -0.84
C SER A 26 -13.45 -6.12 -0.63
N LYS A 27 -12.95 -5.68 0.52
CA LYS A 27 -12.75 -4.26 0.81
C LYS A 27 -11.42 -3.75 0.27
N ILE A 28 -10.52 -4.61 -0.13
CA ILE A 28 -9.18 -4.27 -0.60
C ILE A 28 -9.00 -4.59 -2.09
N ASN A 29 -9.32 -5.83 -2.52
CA ASN A 29 -9.21 -6.28 -3.92
C ASN A 29 -7.86 -5.92 -4.56
N ASP A 30 -6.76 -6.22 -3.87
CA ASP A 30 -5.39 -5.94 -4.33
C ASP A 30 -5.09 -4.46 -4.60
N ARG A 31 -5.96 -3.54 -4.20
CA ARG A 31 -5.69 -2.12 -4.37
C ARG A 31 -4.55 -1.68 -3.48
N PHE A 32 -3.55 -1.06 -4.09
CA PHE A 32 -2.32 -0.64 -3.43
C PHE A 32 -2.58 0.48 -2.42
N ASP A 33 -3.41 1.45 -2.78
CA ASP A 33 -3.75 2.57 -1.92
C ASP A 33 -4.52 2.13 -0.66
N LEU A 34 -5.47 1.21 -0.81
CA LEU A 34 -6.22 0.66 0.32
C LEU A 34 -5.34 -0.21 1.21
N THR A 35 -4.44 -0.99 0.63
CA THR A 35 -3.44 -1.74 1.39
C THR A 35 -2.58 -0.80 2.22
N LEU A 36 -2.13 0.29 1.62
CA LEU A 36 -1.27 1.25 2.32
C LEU A 36 -2.01 1.96 3.44
N GLU A 37 -3.31 2.24 3.28
CA GLU A 37 -4.12 2.77 4.39
C GLU A 37 -4.18 1.77 5.55
N CYS A 38 -4.30 0.48 5.27
CA CYS A 38 -4.27 -0.55 6.32
C CYS A 38 -2.92 -0.57 7.05
N ILE A 39 -1.82 -0.44 6.31
CA ILE A 39 -0.47 -0.39 6.89
C ILE A 39 -0.31 0.88 7.73
N ARG A 40 -0.81 2.02 7.25
CA ARG A 40 -0.80 3.26 8.03
C ARG A 40 -1.54 3.07 9.35
N ARG A 41 -2.73 2.50 9.32
CA ARG A 41 -3.51 2.22 10.54
C ARG A 41 -2.78 1.27 11.47
N TYR A 42 -2.09 0.28 10.92
CA TYR A 42 -1.28 -0.63 11.73
C TYR A 42 -0.24 0.14 12.55
N TYR A 43 0.52 1.02 11.92
CA TYR A 43 1.55 1.79 12.62
C TYR A 43 0.97 2.76 13.65
N PHE A 44 -0.23 3.26 13.41
CA PHE A 44 -0.93 4.15 14.36
C PHE A 44 -1.85 3.40 15.31
N ARG A 45 -1.78 2.07 15.31
CA ARG A 45 -2.57 1.19 16.20
C ARG A 45 -4.07 1.38 16.05
N LYS A 46 -4.54 1.52 14.81
CA LYS A 46 -5.95 1.65 14.46
C LYS A 46 -6.44 0.41 13.73
N GLU A 47 -7.72 0.13 13.83
CA GLU A 47 -8.34 -1.00 13.16
C GLU A 47 -8.40 -0.83 11.65
N SER A 48 -8.28 -1.94 10.92
CA SER A 48 -8.43 -1.98 9.47
C SER A 48 -8.89 -3.37 9.02
N PRO A 49 -9.37 -3.50 7.77
CA PRO A 49 -9.73 -4.81 7.22
C PRO A 49 -8.59 -5.83 7.19
N LEU A 50 -7.34 -5.39 7.21
CA LEU A 50 -6.18 -6.29 7.21
C LEU A 50 -5.48 -6.36 8.57
N GLN A 51 -6.08 -5.80 9.63
CA GLN A 51 -5.42 -5.71 10.93
C GLN A 51 -4.87 -7.03 11.43
N GLU A 52 -5.68 -8.09 11.35
CA GLU A 52 -5.26 -9.40 11.87
C GLU A 52 -4.03 -9.93 11.15
N VAL A 53 -4.03 -9.90 9.82
CA VAL A 53 -2.90 -10.41 9.06
C VAL A 53 -1.65 -9.55 9.26
N LEU A 54 -1.79 -8.23 9.33
CA LEU A 54 -0.64 -7.34 9.56
C LEU A 54 -0.03 -7.57 10.93
N LEU A 55 -0.84 -7.80 11.95
CA LEU A 55 -0.35 -8.10 13.31
C LEU A 55 0.49 -9.39 13.33
N ARG A 56 0.12 -10.40 12.54
CA ARG A 56 0.90 -11.63 12.46
C ARG A 56 2.30 -11.42 11.86
N TYR A 57 2.51 -10.36 11.11
CA TYR A 57 3.80 -10.02 10.51
C TYR A 57 4.43 -8.77 11.15
N SER A 58 4.13 -8.53 12.43
CA SER A 58 4.63 -7.38 13.16
C SER A 58 6.15 -7.27 13.13
N ASP A 59 6.87 -8.40 13.18
CA ASP A 59 8.34 -8.41 13.14
C ASP A 59 8.86 -7.76 11.84
N PHE A 60 8.18 -8.02 10.72
CA PHE A 60 8.53 -7.40 9.44
C PHE A 60 8.32 -5.88 9.50
N PHE A 61 7.15 -5.43 9.99
CA PHE A 61 6.84 -3.99 10.00
C PHE A 61 7.68 -3.22 11.01
N GLU A 62 8.11 -3.84 12.09
CA GLU A 62 8.99 -3.22 13.08
C GLU A 62 10.37 -2.87 12.51
N LEU A 63 10.81 -3.55 11.44
CA LEU A 63 12.08 -3.25 10.80
C LEU A 63 12.17 -1.80 10.32
N PHE A 64 11.04 -1.18 10.02
CA PHE A 64 10.99 0.17 9.46
C PHE A 64 10.71 1.24 10.52
N GLU A 65 10.51 0.84 11.76
CA GLU A 65 10.30 1.66 12.96
C GLU A 65 8.94 2.35 13.00
N ASN A 66 8.53 3.04 11.94
CA ASN A 66 7.26 3.77 11.85
C ASN A 66 6.78 3.84 10.40
N PHE A 67 5.61 4.46 10.21
CA PHE A 67 5.02 4.56 8.88
C PHE A 67 5.90 5.34 7.91
N LYS A 68 6.49 6.44 8.36
CA LYS A 68 7.41 7.21 7.50
C LYS A 68 8.60 6.36 7.06
N GLY A 69 9.18 5.59 7.99
CA GLY A 69 10.29 4.68 7.68
C GLY A 69 9.89 3.64 6.64
N TYR A 70 8.69 3.08 6.75
CA TYR A 70 8.16 2.15 5.76
C TYR A 70 8.01 2.79 4.38
N ILE A 71 7.39 3.97 4.33
CA ILE A 71 7.20 4.71 3.08
C ILE A 71 8.53 5.05 2.41
N ASP A 72 9.49 5.56 3.18
CA ASP A 72 10.78 5.96 2.65
C ASP A 72 11.59 4.76 2.14
N PHE A 73 11.55 3.64 2.88
CA PHE A 73 12.27 2.44 2.49
C PHE A 73 11.75 1.88 1.16
N PHE A 74 10.44 1.83 0.98
CA PHE A 74 9.81 1.28 -0.23
C PHE A 74 9.56 2.31 -1.32
N LEU A 75 10.00 3.55 -1.14
CA LEU A 75 9.87 4.63 -2.13
C LEU A 75 8.42 4.88 -2.53
N LEU A 76 7.55 5.03 -1.53
CA LEU A 76 6.10 5.19 -1.70
C LEU A 76 5.63 6.64 -1.45
N GLN A 77 6.54 7.61 -1.47
CA GLN A 77 6.23 8.99 -1.12
C GLN A 77 5.12 9.59 -2.00
N ASP A 78 4.99 9.14 -3.24
CA ASP A 78 3.97 9.67 -4.15
C ASP A 78 2.55 9.18 -3.84
N LEU A 79 2.43 8.21 -2.93
CA LEU A 79 1.14 7.67 -2.51
C LEU A 79 0.67 8.25 -1.17
N VAL A 80 1.44 9.16 -0.59
CA VAL A 80 1.10 9.77 0.71
C VAL A 80 1.23 11.29 0.62
N SER A 81 0.59 11.97 1.58
CA SER A 81 0.75 13.41 1.74
C SER A 81 2.18 13.77 2.16
N ASN A 82 2.56 15.05 1.98
CA ASN A 82 3.92 15.51 2.29
C ASN A 82 4.30 15.30 3.76
N ASN A 83 3.32 15.29 4.66
CA ASN A 83 3.55 15.06 6.09
C ASN A 83 3.39 13.61 6.52
N TYR A 84 3.18 12.68 5.58
CA TYR A 84 2.99 11.25 5.83
C TYR A 84 1.74 10.92 6.67
N GLU A 85 0.78 11.81 6.74
CA GLU A 85 -0.41 11.59 7.58
C GLU A 85 -1.57 10.94 6.86
N THR A 86 -1.68 11.13 5.54
CA THR A 86 -2.80 10.61 4.75
C THR A 86 -2.34 9.94 3.46
N ILE A 87 -3.20 9.07 2.94
CA ILE A 87 -2.97 8.35 1.68
C ILE A 87 -3.59 9.15 0.53
N ASN A 88 -2.92 9.17 -0.61
CA ASN A 88 -3.45 9.73 -1.85
C ASN A 88 -4.25 8.63 -2.57
N PHE A 89 -5.52 8.49 -2.23
CA PHE A 89 -6.36 7.42 -2.74
C PHE A 89 -6.63 7.57 -4.24
N TYR A 90 -6.71 6.44 -4.95
CA TYR A 90 -7.03 6.41 -6.38
C TYR A 90 -8.49 6.79 -6.66
N LEU A 91 -9.38 6.45 -5.73
CA LEU A 91 -10.80 6.80 -5.76
C LEU A 91 -11.18 7.39 -4.41
N PRO A 92 -12.31 8.13 -4.32
CA PRO A 92 -12.73 8.69 -3.03
C PRO A 92 -12.81 7.62 -1.95
N PHE A 93 -12.28 7.91 -0.77
CA PHE A 93 -12.21 6.98 0.34
C PHE A 93 -13.26 7.31 1.39
N ASP A 94 -14.07 6.31 1.76
CA ASP A 94 -15.11 6.44 2.78
C ASP A 94 -14.99 5.30 3.80
N ASN A 95 -13.85 5.24 4.46
CA ASN A 95 -13.59 4.28 5.54
C ASN A 95 -13.94 2.83 5.14
N PHE A 96 -13.53 2.43 3.95
CA PHE A 96 -13.78 1.08 3.37
C PHE A 96 -15.26 0.77 3.13
N LYS A 97 -16.14 1.77 3.13
CA LYS A 97 -17.57 1.55 2.89
C LYS A 97 -17.92 1.54 1.40
N ARG A 98 -17.13 2.22 0.57
CA ARG A 98 -17.32 2.25 -0.87
C ARG A 98 -16.76 0.99 -1.51
N SER A 99 -17.26 0.66 -2.71
CA SER A 99 -16.68 -0.43 -3.49
C SER A 99 -15.18 -0.21 -3.71
N SER A 100 -14.40 -1.25 -3.51
CA SER A 100 -12.95 -1.22 -3.79
C SER A 100 -12.65 -1.31 -5.29
N VAL A 101 -13.63 -1.76 -6.11
CA VAL A 101 -13.50 -1.79 -7.55
C VAL A 101 -14.28 -0.63 -8.16
N PRO A 102 -13.81 -0.08 -9.31
CA PRO A 102 -14.58 0.96 -10.01
C PRO A 102 -15.96 0.47 -10.41
N ILE A 103 -17.00 1.30 -10.21
CA ILE A 103 -18.39 0.93 -10.46
C ILE A 103 -18.91 1.41 -11.81
N ASN A 104 -18.15 2.25 -12.53
CA ASN A 104 -18.52 2.75 -13.85
C ASN A 104 -17.26 3.14 -14.63
N LEU A 105 -17.44 3.52 -15.89
CA LEU A 105 -16.33 3.87 -16.78
C LEU A 105 -15.57 5.09 -16.29
N ASP A 106 -16.26 6.11 -15.78
CA ASP A 106 -15.60 7.33 -15.29
C ASP A 106 -14.66 7.02 -14.14
N GLU A 107 -15.11 6.23 -13.15
CA GLU A 107 -14.26 5.80 -12.04
C GLU A 107 -13.09 4.96 -12.51
N TYR A 108 -13.32 4.06 -13.47
CA TYR A 108 -12.26 3.25 -14.04
C TYR A 108 -11.15 4.09 -14.67
N LEU A 109 -11.52 5.13 -15.43
CA LEU A 109 -10.56 6.00 -16.08
C LEU A 109 -9.77 6.83 -15.04
N ILE A 110 -10.43 7.33 -14.01
CA ILE A 110 -9.77 8.06 -12.91
C ILE A 110 -8.78 7.12 -12.20
N TYR A 111 -9.24 5.93 -11.85
CA TYR A 111 -8.42 4.92 -11.19
C TYR A 111 -7.17 4.59 -12.01
N LYS A 112 -7.37 4.26 -13.29
CA LYS A 112 -6.29 3.92 -14.22
C LYS A 112 -5.25 5.02 -14.30
N ASN A 113 -5.69 6.28 -14.45
CA ASN A 113 -4.77 7.41 -14.56
C ASN A 113 -3.96 7.62 -13.30
N LYS A 114 -4.58 7.50 -12.12
CA LYS A 114 -3.87 7.66 -10.86
C LYS A 114 -2.87 6.53 -10.62
N VAL A 115 -3.22 5.30 -10.96
CA VAL A 115 -2.29 4.17 -10.88
C VAL A 115 -1.09 4.40 -11.80
N LEU A 116 -1.32 4.79 -13.04
CA LEU A 116 -0.24 5.05 -14.00
C LEU A 116 0.66 6.18 -13.54
N ASN A 117 0.10 7.26 -13.03
CA ASN A 117 0.88 8.39 -12.52
C ASN A 117 1.74 7.98 -11.33
N PHE A 118 1.19 7.20 -10.41
CA PHE A 118 1.95 6.68 -9.27
C PHE A 118 3.09 5.78 -9.74
N VAL A 119 2.82 4.84 -10.64
CA VAL A 119 3.84 3.90 -11.15
C VAL A 119 4.96 4.67 -11.83
N LYS A 120 4.66 5.68 -12.64
CA LYS A 120 5.66 6.53 -13.30
C LYS A 120 6.51 7.29 -12.28
N ALA A 121 5.88 7.91 -11.29
CA ALA A 121 6.58 8.66 -10.25
C ALA A 121 7.49 7.74 -9.44
N ARG A 122 7.02 6.56 -9.08
CA ARG A 122 7.83 5.60 -8.34
C ARG A 122 8.99 5.06 -9.18
N SER A 123 8.77 4.80 -10.47
CA SER A 123 9.86 4.43 -11.39
C SER A 123 10.97 5.46 -11.38
N THR A 124 10.61 6.74 -11.44
CA THR A 124 11.59 7.84 -11.39
C THR A 124 12.36 7.81 -10.07
N ARG A 125 11.68 7.63 -8.94
CA ARG A 125 12.35 7.54 -7.63
C ARG A 125 13.29 6.35 -7.54
N ILE A 126 12.87 5.19 -8.03
CA ILE A 126 13.71 3.98 -8.05
C ILE A 126 14.97 4.22 -8.88
N ASN A 127 14.82 4.81 -10.07
CA ASN A 127 15.96 5.11 -10.94
C ASN A 127 16.93 6.11 -10.29
N GLN A 128 16.41 7.17 -9.68
CA GLN A 128 17.24 8.15 -8.96
C GLN A 128 17.98 7.50 -7.79
N TYR A 129 17.31 6.62 -7.04
CA TYR A 129 17.92 5.90 -5.93
C TYR A 129 19.08 5.01 -6.42
N GLN A 130 18.86 4.26 -7.51
CA GLN A 130 19.89 3.41 -8.09
C GLN A 130 21.09 4.22 -8.57
N LEU A 131 20.86 5.35 -9.25
CA LEU A 131 21.94 6.24 -9.72
C LEU A 131 22.77 6.77 -8.55
N LYS A 132 22.12 7.09 -7.43
CA LYS A 132 22.81 7.56 -6.22
C LYS A 132 23.79 6.51 -5.69
N TRP A 133 23.47 5.24 -5.82
CA TRP A 133 24.33 4.15 -5.33
C TRP A 133 25.42 3.77 -6.35
N LEU A 134 25.22 4.06 -7.64
CA LEU A 134 26.20 3.76 -8.71
C LEU A 134 27.29 4.83 -8.82
N ASN A 135 27.07 6.00 -8.28
CA ASN A 135 28.04 7.08 -8.23
C ASN A 135 28.75 7.06 -6.88
#